data_e2366a408fb784a142906326682afd0f
#
_entry.id   e2366a408fb784a142906326682afd0f
#
_cell.length_a   1.000
_cell.length_b   1.000
_cell.length_c   1.000
_cell.angle_alpha   90.00
_cell.angle_beta   90.00
_cell.angle_gamma   90.00
#
_symmetry.space_group_name_H-M   'P 1'
#
loop_
_entity.id
_entity.type
_entity.pdbx_description
1 polymer ?
#
loop_
_entity_poly.entity_id
_entity_poly.type
_entity_poly.pdbx_seq_one_letter_code
_entity_poly.pdbx_strand_id
1 'polypeptide(L)'
;KELLKLEDSFCREKICIGYQFRFNPALKLLENILKKKVVGNVVGVQLVNGEYMPGWHPYEDYRESYAARQELGGGALVTQIHDFDYATWLFGSPSTVFAVGGQLSNLEVDVEDSVQVLMKCKNIPISIQLDYLQWPPRRSIFITGDKGSVHCNLSSMEVVVNQRESQEIKTHTFPSFDRNDLFLDEMKNFLAFVNGEENAAVSLKEGVV
;
A
#
# COMPACT_ATOMS: atom_id res chain seq x y z
N LYS A 1 8.43 13.37 13.25
CA LYS A 1 8.74 14.74 13.70
C LYS A 1 10.26 15.01 13.74
N GLU A 2 11.12 14.05 14.15
CA GLU A 2 12.58 14.21 14.14
C GLU A 2 13.14 14.25 12.72
N LEU A 3 12.67 13.37 11.83
CA LEU A 3 13.06 13.35 10.42
C LEU A 3 12.74 14.67 9.70
N LEU A 4 11.62 15.33 10.04
CA LEU A 4 11.28 16.65 9.47
C LEU A 4 12.23 17.76 9.95
N LYS A 5 12.83 17.63 11.13
CA LYS A 5 13.87 18.57 11.61
C LYS A 5 15.20 18.37 10.88
N LEU A 6 15.49 17.13 10.44
CA LEU A 6 16.64 16.84 9.58
C LEU A 6 16.48 17.45 8.19
N GLU A 7 15.24 17.68 7.75
CA GLU A 7 14.92 18.35 6.49
C GLU A 7 15.54 19.76 6.39
N ASP A 8 15.68 20.48 7.49
CA ASP A 8 16.29 21.82 7.53
C ASP A 8 17.82 21.82 7.60
N SER A 9 18.44 20.71 8.01
CA SER A 9 19.88 20.60 8.23
C SER A 9 20.65 19.80 7.16
N PHE A 10 19.96 19.01 6.34
CA PHE A 10 20.55 18.23 5.24
C PHE A 10 19.92 18.64 3.91
N CYS A 11 20.69 18.55 2.82
CA CYS A 11 20.23 18.79 1.46
C CYS A 11 18.95 17.98 1.19
N ARG A 12 17.77 18.62 1.28
CA ARG A 12 16.42 18.08 1.04
C ARG A 12 16.31 17.31 -0.27
N GLU A 13 17.18 17.63 -1.21
CA GLU A 13 17.17 17.16 -2.58
C GLU A 13 17.70 15.73 -2.78
N LYS A 14 18.15 15.05 -1.71
CA LYS A 14 18.76 13.72 -1.83
C LYS A 14 18.13 12.65 -0.96
N ILE A 15 16.93 12.91 -0.42
CA ILE A 15 16.19 11.95 0.40
C ILE A 15 14.91 11.55 -0.32
N CYS A 16 14.73 10.26 -0.54
CA CYS A 16 13.45 9.68 -0.94
C CYS A 16 13.04 8.55 0.01
N ILE A 17 11.77 8.27 0.07
CA ILE A 17 11.22 7.17 0.87
C ILE A 17 11.00 5.97 -0.05
N GLY A 18 11.46 4.79 0.38
CA GLY A 18 11.41 3.54 -0.37
C GLY A 18 10.00 2.91 -0.38
N TYR A 19 9.06 3.53 -1.07
CA TYR A 19 7.71 2.98 -1.28
C TYR A 19 7.61 2.40 -2.71
N GLN A 20 8.29 1.26 -2.92
CA GLN A 20 8.42 0.61 -4.23
C GLN A 20 7.09 0.25 -4.88
N PHE A 21 6.00 0.08 -4.13
CA PHE A 21 4.67 -0.18 -4.70
C PHE A 21 4.16 0.97 -5.60
N ARG A 22 4.71 2.19 -5.50
CA ARG A 22 4.43 3.30 -6.42
C ARG A 22 4.85 2.99 -7.87
N PHE A 23 5.72 2.00 -8.06
CA PHE A 23 6.17 1.52 -9.37
C PHE A 23 5.35 0.32 -9.87
N ASN A 24 4.44 -0.23 -9.06
CA ASN A 24 3.62 -1.37 -9.43
C ASN A 24 2.68 -1.04 -10.61
N PRO A 25 2.73 -1.80 -11.71
CA PRO A 25 1.95 -1.49 -12.92
C PRO A 25 0.44 -1.58 -12.70
N ALA A 26 -0.04 -2.46 -11.82
CA ALA A 26 -1.46 -2.53 -11.48
C ALA A 26 -1.91 -1.28 -10.70
N LEU A 27 -1.10 -0.77 -9.76
CA LEU A 27 -1.39 0.48 -9.04
C LEU A 27 -1.29 1.71 -9.94
N LYS A 28 -0.34 1.76 -10.88
CA LYS A 28 -0.26 2.83 -11.90
C LYS A 28 -1.49 2.82 -12.82
N LEU A 29 -1.97 1.64 -13.21
CA LEU A 29 -3.23 1.52 -13.95
C LEU A 29 -4.40 2.00 -13.11
N LEU A 30 -4.48 1.63 -11.83
CA LEU A 30 -5.52 2.06 -10.90
C LEU A 30 -5.53 3.59 -10.76
N GLU A 31 -4.37 4.22 -10.60
CA GLU A 31 -4.24 5.68 -10.58
C GLU A 31 -4.81 6.32 -11.86
N ASN A 32 -4.48 5.77 -13.04
CA ASN A 32 -5.02 6.24 -14.32
C ASN A 32 -6.54 6.11 -14.41
N ILE A 33 -7.11 4.99 -13.95
CA ILE A 33 -8.55 4.74 -13.92
C ILE A 33 -9.24 5.81 -13.05
N LEU A 34 -8.68 6.11 -11.89
CA LEU A 34 -9.19 7.12 -10.97
C LEU A 34 -9.08 8.54 -11.54
N LYS A 35 -7.93 8.91 -12.12
CA LYS A 35 -7.73 10.21 -12.77
C LYS A 35 -8.71 10.45 -13.92
N LYS A 36 -8.98 9.41 -14.71
CA LYS A 36 -9.95 9.46 -15.84
C LYS A 36 -11.41 9.31 -15.39
N LYS A 37 -11.66 9.11 -14.10
CA LYS A 37 -13.01 8.87 -13.54
C LYS A 37 -13.78 7.76 -14.26
N VAL A 38 -13.10 6.69 -14.66
CA VAL A 38 -13.70 5.59 -15.41
C VAL A 38 -14.90 4.96 -14.68
N VAL A 39 -14.83 4.89 -13.34
CA VAL A 39 -15.92 4.41 -12.47
C VAL A 39 -16.71 5.56 -11.81
N GLY A 40 -16.53 6.78 -12.29
CA GLY A 40 -17.15 7.98 -11.74
C GLY A 40 -16.46 8.52 -10.50
N ASN A 41 -17.21 9.12 -9.57
CA ASN A 41 -16.70 9.58 -8.30
C ASN A 41 -16.62 8.41 -7.32
N VAL A 42 -15.49 8.29 -6.63
CA VAL A 42 -15.31 7.21 -5.63
C VAL A 42 -16.18 7.49 -4.40
N VAL A 43 -16.92 6.48 -3.97
CA VAL A 43 -17.83 6.54 -2.81
C VAL A 43 -17.38 5.64 -1.65
N GLY A 44 -16.45 4.71 -1.90
CA GLY A 44 -15.89 3.85 -0.86
C GLY A 44 -14.72 3.02 -1.36
N VAL A 45 -13.80 2.68 -0.46
CA VAL A 45 -12.62 1.87 -0.75
C VAL A 45 -12.40 0.84 0.35
N GLN A 46 -12.03 -0.37 -0.04
CA GLN A 46 -11.64 -1.44 0.87
C GLN A 46 -10.26 -1.96 0.45
N LEU A 47 -9.33 -1.99 1.39
CA LEU A 47 -8.03 -2.61 1.23
C LEU A 47 -7.93 -3.81 2.17
N VAL A 48 -7.37 -4.89 1.67
CA VAL A 48 -7.07 -6.08 2.46
C VAL A 48 -5.66 -6.50 2.15
N ASN A 49 -4.85 -6.67 3.17
CA ASN A 49 -3.52 -7.26 3.07
C ASN A 49 -3.32 -8.20 4.24
N GLY A 50 -3.18 -9.47 3.94
CA GLY A 50 -2.94 -10.50 4.94
C GLY A 50 -2.18 -11.67 4.35
N GLU A 51 -1.26 -12.21 5.13
CA GLU A 51 -0.46 -13.36 4.78
C GLU A 51 -0.03 -14.11 6.05
N TYR A 52 -0.08 -15.44 6.01
CA TYR A 52 0.29 -16.25 7.16
C TYR A 52 1.78 -16.16 7.46
N MET A 53 2.11 -15.40 8.50
CA MET A 53 3.47 -15.00 8.84
C MET A 53 4.47 -16.15 8.99
N PRO A 54 4.15 -17.31 9.63
CA PRO A 54 5.07 -18.43 9.69
C PRO A 54 5.48 -19.03 8.34
N GLY A 55 4.76 -18.69 7.27
CA GLY A 55 5.06 -19.11 5.91
C GLY A 55 5.93 -18.13 5.11
N TRP A 56 6.23 -16.93 5.61
CA TRP A 56 6.96 -15.90 4.85
C TRP A 56 8.38 -16.34 4.51
N HIS A 57 9.09 -16.88 5.51
CA HIS A 57 10.48 -17.32 5.41
C HIS A 57 10.63 -18.72 6.03
N PRO A 58 10.34 -19.80 5.26
CA PRO A 58 10.35 -21.16 5.81
C PRO A 58 11.69 -21.63 6.39
N TYR A 59 12.76 -20.90 6.11
CA TYR A 59 14.12 -21.15 6.59
C TYR A 59 14.46 -20.40 7.88
N GLU A 60 13.55 -19.56 8.39
CA GLU A 60 13.72 -18.76 9.61
C GLU A 60 12.60 -19.09 10.60
N ASP A 61 12.91 -18.94 11.88
CA ASP A 61 11.87 -18.91 12.91
C ASP A 61 11.18 -17.54 12.87
N TYR A 62 9.89 -17.50 12.49
CA TYR A 62 9.15 -16.24 12.38
C TYR A 62 9.15 -15.43 13.68
N ARG A 63 9.29 -16.09 14.85
CA ARG A 63 9.36 -15.47 16.19
C ARG A 63 10.59 -14.59 16.39
N GLU A 64 11.66 -14.87 15.64
CA GLU A 64 12.91 -14.09 15.62
C GLU A 64 12.89 -12.97 14.57
N SER A 65 11.89 -12.96 13.68
CA SER A 65 11.75 -11.93 12.66
C SER A 65 11.48 -10.55 13.29
N TYR A 66 12.02 -9.50 12.69
CA TYR A 66 11.71 -8.13 13.11
C TYR A 66 10.21 -7.85 13.16
N ALA A 67 9.46 -8.43 12.23
CA ALA A 67 8.01 -8.24 12.11
C ALA A 67 7.22 -8.79 13.30
N ALA A 68 7.78 -9.77 14.03
CA ALA A 68 7.19 -10.38 15.21
C ALA A 68 7.51 -9.65 16.51
N ARG A 69 8.47 -8.71 16.50
CA ARG A 69 9.09 -8.15 17.70
C ARG A 69 8.86 -6.66 17.81
N GLN A 70 8.24 -6.23 18.92
CA GLN A 70 7.99 -4.81 19.19
C GLN A 70 9.30 -4.00 19.30
N GLU A 71 10.31 -4.55 19.95
CA GLU A 71 11.62 -3.90 20.11
C GLU A 71 12.36 -3.67 18.78
N LEU A 72 12.02 -4.43 17.73
CA LEU A 72 12.58 -4.29 16.39
C LEU A 72 11.68 -3.45 15.45
N GLY A 73 10.58 -2.91 15.97
CA GLY A 73 9.64 -2.10 15.19
C GLY A 73 8.67 -2.94 14.36
N GLY A 74 8.32 -4.15 14.83
CA GLY A 74 7.37 -5.04 14.18
C GLY A 74 5.91 -4.61 14.35
N GLY A 75 5.02 -5.48 13.88
CA GLY A 75 3.58 -5.31 13.90
C GLY A 75 2.97 -5.17 12.52
N ALA A 76 1.73 -5.61 12.37
CA ALA A 76 1.02 -5.61 11.10
C ALA A 76 0.89 -4.21 10.50
N LEU A 77 0.71 -3.17 11.33
CA LEU A 77 0.63 -1.78 10.88
C LEU A 77 1.92 -1.30 10.20
N VAL A 78 3.07 -1.55 10.86
CA VAL A 78 4.36 -1.04 10.39
C VAL A 78 4.91 -1.89 9.26
N THR A 79 4.80 -3.21 9.38
CA THR A 79 5.31 -4.14 8.36
C THR A 79 4.54 -4.03 7.04
N GLN A 80 3.23 -3.72 7.12
CA GLN A 80 2.36 -3.58 5.95
C GLN A 80 2.08 -2.09 5.62
N ILE A 81 3.02 -1.20 5.92
CA ILE A 81 2.90 0.27 5.76
C ILE A 81 2.57 0.71 4.32
N HIS A 82 2.94 -0.09 3.33
CA HIS A 82 2.67 0.20 1.93
C HIS A 82 1.17 0.39 1.62
N ASP A 83 0.29 -0.27 2.38
CA ASP A 83 -1.16 -0.16 2.20
C ASP A 83 -1.67 1.24 2.57
N PHE A 84 -1.05 1.87 3.55
CA PHE A 84 -1.31 3.28 3.87
C PHE A 84 -0.69 4.22 2.83
N ASP A 85 0.51 3.91 2.34
CA ASP A 85 1.16 4.73 1.32
C ASP A 85 0.31 4.84 0.06
N TYR A 86 -0.05 3.71 -0.57
CA TYR A 86 -0.83 3.81 -1.81
C TYR A 86 -2.28 4.27 -1.56
N ALA A 87 -2.85 4.07 -0.38
CA ALA A 87 -4.13 4.65 -0.03
C ALA A 87 -4.06 6.19 0.04
N THR A 88 -3.05 6.75 0.69
CA THR A 88 -2.86 8.20 0.77
C THR A 88 -2.44 8.81 -0.57
N TRP A 89 -1.64 8.12 -1.34
CA TRP A 89 -1.28 8.53 -2.70
C TRP A 89 -2.51 8.64 -3.62
N LEU A 90 -3.35 7.61 -3.63
CA LEU A 90 -4.50 7.54 -4.54
C LEU A 90 -5.67 8.45 -4.11
N PHE A 91 -5.90 8.59 -2.81
CA PHE A 91 -7.10 9.25 -2.28
C PHE A 91 -6.83 10.52 -1.49
N GLY A 92 -5.57 10.79 -1.14
CA GLY A 92 -5.13 11.95 -0.35
C GLY A 92 -5.03 11.64 1.15
N SER A 93 -4.42 12.56 1.90
CA SER A 93 -4.19 12.41 3.34
C SER A 93 -5.50 12.29 4.13
N PRO A 94 -5.55 11.43 5.16
CA PRO A 94 -6.74 11.24 5.97
C PRO A 94 -7.00 12.43 6.89
N SER A 95 -8.27 12.82 7.00
CA SER A 95 -8.73 13.82 7.98
C SER A 95 -9.21 13.19 9.29
N THR A 96 -9.52 11.91 9.28
CA THR A 96 -9.99 11.13 10.44
C THR A 96 -9.49 9.71 10.29
N VAL A 97 -9.03 9.13 11.40
CA VAL A 97 -8.58 7.73 11.48
C VAL A 97 -9.15 7.10 12.74
N PHE A 98 -9.63 5.89 12.61
CA PHE A 98 -10.04 5.03 13.72
C PHE A 98 -9.46 3.64 13.47
N ALA A 99 -8.87 3.03 14.49
CA ALA A 99 -8.28 1.70 14.38
C ALA A 99 -8.68 0.82 15.55
N VAL A 100 -8.88 -0.46 15.27
CA VAL A 100 -9.12 -1.51 16.25
C VAL A 100 -8.29 -2.73 15.86
N GLY A 101 -7.60 -3.31 16.81
CA GLY A 101 -6.77 -4.49 16.58
C GLY A 101 -5.91 -4.81 17.79
N GLY A 102 -4.97 -5.69 17.60
CA GLY A 102 -4.05 -6.16 18.65
C GLY A 102 -3.47 -7.52 18.29
N GLN A 103 -2.85 -8.15 19.25
CA GLN A 103 -2.50 -9.56 19.20
C GLN A 103 -3.78 -10.37 19.46
N LEU A 104 -4.42 -10.83 18.39
CA LEU A 104 -5.73 -11.47 18.44
C LEU A 104 -5.66 -12.99 18.17
N SER A 105 -4.53 -13.48 17.67
CA SER A 105 -4.34 -14.88 17.33
C SER A 105 -3.46 -15.62 18.34
N ASN A 106 -3.15 -16.89 18.03
CA ASN A 106 -2.22 -17.71 18.77
C ASN A 106 -0.77 -17.65 18.21
N LEU A 107 -0.45 -16.69 17.36
CA LEU A 107 0.93 -16.47 16.94
C LEU A 107 1.77 -16.03 18.15
N GLU A 108 2.97 -16.56 18.26
CA GLU A 108 3.93 -16.21 19.31
C GLU A 108 4.68 -14.92 18.92
N VAL A 109 3.96 -13.80 18.95
CA VAL A 109 4.45 -12.45 18.63
C VAL A 109 4.13 -11.50 19.78
N ASP A 110 4.88 -10.43 19.96
CA ASP A 110 4.63 -9.41 20.99
C ASP A 110 4.11 -8.07 20.39
N VAL A 111 3.54 -8.17 19.20
CA VAL A 111 3.01 -7.06 18.40
C VAL A 111 1.57 -7.33 18.00
N GLU A 112 0.90 -6.34 17.42
CA GLU A 112 -0.40 -6.57 16.80
C GLU A 112 -0.27 -7.43 15.54
N ASP A 113 -1.07 -8.49 15.47
CA ASP A 113 -1.11 -9.46 14.36
C ASP A 113 -2.35 -9.29 13.48
N SER A 114 -3.32 -8.49 13.92
CA SER A 114 -4.50 -8.14 13.14
C SER A 114 -5.02 -6.76 13.51
N VAL A 115 -5.25 -5.92 12.50
CA VAL A 115 -5.76 -4.55 12.67
C VAL A 115 -6.76 -4.21 11.58
N GLN A 116 -7.86 -3.57 12.02
CA GLN A 116 -8.84 -2.93 11.14
C GLN A 116 -8.70 -1.42 11.29
N VAL A 117 -8.50 -0.72 10.18
CA VAL A 117 -8.41 0.74 10.15
C VAL A 117 -9.52 1.31 9.28
N LEU A 118 -10.23 2.29 9.81
CA LEU A 118 -11.19 3.09 9.06
C LEU A 118 -10.66 4.53 9.01
N MET A 119 -10.51 5.05 7.80
CA MET A 119 -10.05 6.42 7.61
C MET A 119 -10.92 7.17 6.60
N LYS A 120 -10.93 8.50 6.71
CA LYS A 120 -11.64 9.39 5.79
C LYS A 120 -10.62 10.25 5.05
N CYS A 121 -10.44 10.00 3.76
CA CYS A 121 -9.63 10.82 2.86
C CYS A 121 -10.53 11.71 2.02
N LYS A 122 -10.46 13.04 2.23
CA LYS A 122 -11.45 13.98 1.69
C LYS A 122 -12.86 13.59 2.19
N ASN A 123 -13.74 13.11 1.29
CA ASN A 123 -15.08 12.60 1.65
C ASN A 123 -15.23 11.09 1.38
N ILE A 124 -14.12 10.39 1.14
CA ILE A 124 -14.12 8.98 0.79
C ILE A 124 -13.83 8.16 2.07
N PRO A 125 -14.75 7.29 2.50
CA PRO A 125 -14.45 6.30 3.53
C PRO A 125 -13.56 5.19 2.97
N ILE A 126 -12.50 4.87 3.69
CA ILE A 126 -11.54 3.83 3.33
C ILE A 126 -11.39 2.89 4.52
N SER A 127 -11.63 1.61 4.30
CA SER A 127 -11.31 0.55 5.27
C SER A 127 -10.07 -0.20 4.85
N ILE A 128 -9.18 -0.48 5.80
CA ILE A 128 -7.95 -1.24 5.60
C ILE A 128 -7.93 -2.36 6.63
N GLN A 129 -7.84 -3.60 6.16
CA GLN A 129 -7.59 -4.77 6.99
C GLN A 129 -6.16 -5.23 6.77
N LEU A 130 -5.40 -5.36 7.86
CA LEU A 130 -4.03 -5.86 7.87
C LEU A 130 -3.95 -7.03 8.84
N ASP A 131 -3.35 -8.14 8.41
CA ASP A 131 -3.15 -9.26 9.33
C ASP A 131 -2.01 -10.20 8.91
N TYR A 132 -1.55 -11.01 9.86
CA TYR A 132 -0.50 -12.02 9.71
C TYR A 132 -1.06 -13.45 9.58
N LEU A 133 -2.34 -13.60 9.18
CA LEU A 133 -3.09 -14.84 9.38
C LEU A 133 -3.66 -15.45 8.11
N GLN A 134 -3.77 -14.67 7.01
CA GLN A 134 -4.50 -15.16 5.84
C GLN A 134 -3.73 -16.24 5.06
N TRP A 135 -4.44 -17.32 4.75
CA TRP A 135 -3.99 -18.37 3.87
C TRP A 135 -5.15 -18.79 2.93
N PRO A 136 -4.99 -18.73 1.61
CA PRO A 136 -3.84 -18.18 0.88
C PRO A 136 -3.67 -16.66 1.09
N PRO A 137 -2.45 -16.10 0.81
CA PRO A 137 -2.20 -14.67 0.97
C PRO A 137 -3.13 -13.84 0.11
N ARG A 138 -3.55 -12.69 0.64
CA ARG A 138 -4.44 -11.76 -0.04
C ARG A 138 -3.89 -10.34 0.05
N ARG A 139 -3.71 -9.70 -1.10
CA ARG A 139 -3.48 -8.26 -1.18
C ARG A 139 -4.34 -7.67 -2.28
N SER A 140 -5.36 -6.90 -1.90
CA SER A 140 -6.35 -6.41 -2.85
C SER A 140 -6.94 -5.06 -2.45
N ILE A 141 -7.37 -4.31 -3.46
CA ILE A 141 -8.06 -3.04 -3.35
C ILE A 141 -9.37 -3.15 -4.09
N PHE A 142 -10.49 -2.90 -3.41
CA PHE A 142 -11.80 -2.79 -4.01
C PHE A 142 -12.30 -1.35 -3.92
N ILE A 143 -12.66 -0.76 -5.05
CA ILE A 143 -13.13 0.62 -5.16
C ILE A 143 -14.54 0.62 -5.70
N THR A 144 -15.44 1.28 -4.98
CA THR A 144 -16.81 1.55 -5.44
C THR A 144 -16.90 2.99 -5.91
N GLY A 145 -17.31 3.19 -7.14
CA GLY A 145 -17.66 4.49 -7.69
C GLY A 145 -19.16 4.59 -8.01
N ASP A 146 -19.63 5.81 -8.27
CA ASP A 146 -21.04 6.07 -8.62
C ASP A 146 -21.42 5.56 -10.02
N LYS A 147 -20.43 5.23 -10.88
CA LYS A 147 -20.63 4.66 -12.23
C LYS A 147 -20.11 3.23 -12.41
N GLY A 148 -19.50 2.64 -11.40
CA GLY A 148 -18.95 1.29 -11.51
C GLY A 148 -18.04 0.93 -10.35
N SER A 149 -17.22 -0.11 -10.52
CA SER A 149 -16.28 -0.57 -9.49
C SER A 149 -14.96 -1.02 -10.11
N VAL A 150 -13.91 -1.03 -9.29
CA VAL A 150 -12.61 -1.63 -9.66
C VAL A 150 -12.21 -2.60 -8.57
N HIS A 151 -11.75 -3.77 -8.97
CA HIS A 151 -11.07 -4.72 -8.11
C HIS A 151 -9.63 -4.89 -8.60
N CYS A 152 -8.68 -4.44 -7.82
CA CYS A 152 -7.25 -4.63 -8.06
C CYS A 152 -6.73 -5.71 -7.11
N ASN A 153 -6.32 -6.85 -7.65
CA ASN A 153 -5.68 -7.93 -6.92
C ASN A 153 -4.18 -7.90 -7.17
N LEU A 154 -3.43 -7.48 -6.16
CA LEU A 154 -1.97 -7.35 -6.25
C LEU A 154 -1.25 -8.70 -6.09
N SER A 155 -1.93 -9.73 -5.55
CA SER A 155 -1.35 -11.08 -5.46
C SER A 155 -1.39 -11.80 -6.80
N SER A 156 -2.46 -11.65 -7.59
CA SER A 156 -2.58 -12.23 -8.94
C SER A 156 -2.18 -11.25 -10.05
N MET A 157 -1.83 -10.01 -9.71
CA MET A 157 -1.53 -8.94 -10.66
C MET A 157 -2.65 -8.76 -11.70
N GLU A 158 -3.88 -8.58 -11.20
CA GLU A 158 -5.08 -8.41 -12.02
C GLU A 158 -5.86 -7.17 -11.60
N VAL A 159 -6.38 -6.44 -12.58
CA VAL A 159 -7.29 -5.30 -12.37
C VAL A 159 -8.55 -5.51 -13.19
N VAL A 160 -9.69 -5.64 -12.50
CA VAL A 160 -11.01 -5.79 -13.12
C VAL A 160 -11.80 -4.49 -12.94
N VAL A 161 -12.24 -3.92 -14.06
CA VAL A 161 -13.03 -2.69 -14.11
C VAL A 161 -14.43 -3.02 -14.58
N ASN A 162 -15.42 -2.68 -13.77
CA ASN A 162 -16.84 -2.88 -14.09
C ASN A 162 -17.51 -1.51 -14.30
N GLN A 163 -18.05 -1.26 -15.47
CA GLN A 163 -18.79 -0.04 -15.80
C GLN A 163 -20.30 -0.33 -15.84
N ARG A 164 -21.09 0.35 -15.00
CA ARG A 164 -22.53 0.06 -14.83
C ARG A 164 -23.36 0.42 -16.06
N GLU A 165 -23.13 1.59 -16.65
CA GLU A 165 -23.94 2.10 -17.77
C GLU A 165 -23.77 1.27 -19.04
N SER A 166 -22.51 0.92 -19.35
CA SER A 166 -22.18 0.10 -20.53
C SER A 166 -22.32 -1.39 -20.30
N GLN A 167 -22.46 -1.82 -19.03
CA GLN A 167 -22.35 -3.23 -18.59
C GLN A 167 -21.02 -3.89 -19.04
N GLU A 168 -20.01 -3.08 -19.26
CA GLU A 168 -18.70 -3.53 -19.71
C GLU A 168 -17.86 -4.00 -18.52
N ILE A 169 -17.21 -5.15 -18.69
CA ILE A 169 -16.22 -5.68 -17.75
C ILE A 169 -14.88 -5.78 -18.50
N LYS A 170 -13.89 -5.06 -18.01
CA LYS A 170 -12.52 -5.11 -18.54
C LYS A 170 -11.58 -5.72 -17.52
N THR A 171 -10.85 -6.74 -17.93
CA THR A 171 -9.80 -7.35 -17.12
C THR A 171 -8.45 -7.02 -17.72
N HIS A 172 -7.54 -6.52 -16.86
CA HIS A 172 -6.15 -6.25 -17.19
C HIS A 172 -5.27 -7.16 -16.35
N THR A 173 -4.33 -7.84 -16.97
CA THR A 173 -3.37 -8.72 -16.31
C THR A 173 -1.94 -8.31 -16.67
N PHE A 174 -1.00 -8.64 -15.79
CA PHE A 174 0.41 -8.29 -15.93
C PHE A 174 1.30 -9.54 -15.85
N PRO A 175 1.22 -10.45 -16.84
CA PRO A 175 1.87 -11.76 -16.78
C PRO A 175 3.40 -11.71 -16.80
N SER A 176 3.99 -10.63 -17.31
CA SER A 176 5.44 -10.42 -17.35
C SER A 176 5.98 -9.67 -16.13
N PHE A 177 5.13 -9.37 -15.15
CA PHE A 177 5.56 -8.64 -13.96
C PHE A 177 6.48 -9.51 -13.09
N ASP A 178 7.66 -8.98 -12.81
CA ASP A 178 8.56 -9.51 -11.78
C ASP A 178 8.58 -8.54 -10.58
N ARG A 179 8.46 -9.09 -9.38
CA ARG A 179 8.51 -8.30 -8.14
C ARG A 179 9.80 -7.48 -8.04
N ASN A 180 10.91 -8.00 -8.55
CA ASN A 180 12.20 -7.31 -8.52
C ASN A 180 12.19 -6.03 -9.37
N ASP A 181 11.33 -5.94 -10.40
CA ASP A 181 11.20 -4.72 -11.22
C ASP A 181 10.82 -3.50 -10.38
N LEU A 182 10.04 -3.69 -9.30
CA LEU A 182 9.69 -2.60 -8.39
C LEU A 182 10.93 -1.93 -7.78
N PHE A 183 11.88 -2.73 -7.32
CA PHE A 183 13.12 -2.24 -6.70
C PHE A 183 14.08 -1.65 -7.74
N LEU A 184 14.13 -2.23 -8.93
CA LEU A 184 14.92 -1.71 -10.03
C LEU A 184 14.39 -0.33 -10.50
N ASP A 185 13.08 -0.18 -10.62
CA ASP A 185 12.46 1.08 -11.02
C ASP A 185 12.56 2.14 -9.93
N GLU A 186 12.42 1.76 -8.67
CA GLU A 186 12.68 2.64 -7.52
C GLU A 186 14.12 3.15 -7.54
N MET A 187 15.10 2.26 -7.74
CA MET A 187 16.52 2.65 -7.81
C MET A 187 16.82 3.54 -9.02
N LYS A 188 16.23 3.27 -10.18
CA LYS A 188 16.35 4.14 -11.36
C LYS A 188 15.82 5.55 -11.07
N ASN A 189 14.62 5.65 -10.47
CA ASN A 189 14.05 6.94 -10.09
C ASN A 189 14.94 7.65 -9.05
N PHE A 190 15.47 6.94 -8.06
CA PHE A 190 16.37 7.52 -7.08
C PHE A 190 17.63 8.10 -7.74
N LEU A 191 18.26 7.37 -8.66
CA LEU A 191 19.45 7.84 -9.37
C LEU A 191 19.12 9.06 -10.26
N ALA A 192 18.01 9.05 -10.99
CA ALA A 192 17.54 10.17 -11.78
C ALA A 192 17.26 11.41 -10.91
N PHE A 193 16.65 11.20 -9.73
CA PHE A 193 16.42 12.26 -8.74
C PHE A 193 17.74 12.87 -8.22
N VAL A 194 18.72 12.04 -7.87
CA VAL A 194 20.04 12.51 -7.42
C VAL A 194 20.77 13.31 -8.48
N ASN A 195 20.61 12.94 -9.77
CA ASN A 195 21.15 13.63 -10.92
C ASN A 195 20.38 14.91 -11.29
N GLY A 196 19.20 15.16 -10.70
CA GLY A 196 18.36 16.30 -11.03
C GLY A 196 17.55 16.15 -12.32
N GLU A 197 17.40 14.93 -12.82
CA GLU A 197 16.67 14.59 -14.05
C GLU A 197 15.17 14.41 -13.80
N GLU A 198 14.80 13.90 -12.60
CA GLU A 198 13.44 13.64 -12.18
C GLU A 198 13.22 14.07 -10.71
N ASN A 199 11.96 14.15 -10.30
CA ASN A 199 11.60 14.27 -8.90
C ASN A 199 11.62 12.90 -8.21
N ALA A 200 11.85 12.89 -6.89
CA ALA A 200 11.66 11.68 -6.09
C ALA A 200 10.22 11.17 -6.22
N ALA A 201 10.05 9.86 -6.44
CA ALA A 201 8.72 9.25 -6.52
C ALA A 201 7.95 9.43 -5.22
N VAL A 202 8.65 9.41 -4.08
CA VAL A 202 8.12 9.74 -2.76
C VAL A 202 9.10 10.65 -2.04
N SER A 203 8.70 11.88 -1.82
CA SER A 203 9.47 12.85 -1.04
C SER A 203 9.46 12.50 0.46
N LEU A 204 10.45 13.03 1.20
CA LEU A 204 10.47 12.90 2.66
C LEU A 204 9.17 13.40 3.30
N LYS A 205 8.63 14.51 2.80
CA LYS A 205 7.38 15.10 3.29
C LYS A 205 6.18 14.17 3.11
N GLU A 206 6.10 13.48 1.97
CA GLU A 206 5.02 12.51 1.70
C GLU A 206 5.15 11.26 2.57
N GLY A 207 6.37 10.80 2.84
CA GLY A 207 6.60 9.60 3.64
C GLY A 207 6.43 9.79 5.16
N VAL A 208 6.21 11.01 5.64
CA VAL A 208 6.06 11.35 7.09
C VAL A 208 4.61 11.75 7.44
N VAL A 209 3.69 11.66 6.50
CA VAL A 209 2.26 12.02 6.70
C VAL A 209 1.50 10.99 7.57
#